data_7c4168f0b65f435c0e1a6d009ed3eab0
#
_entry.id   7c4168f0b65f435c0e1a6d009ed3eab0
#
_cell.length_a   1.000
_cell.length_b   1.000
_cell.length_c   1.000
_cell.angle_alpha   90.00
_cell.angle_beta   90.00
_cell.angle_gamma   90.00
#
_symmetry.space_group_name_H-M   'P 1'
#
loop_
_entity.id
_entity.type
_entity.pdbx_description
1 polymer ?
#
loop_
_entity_poly.entity_id
_entity_poly.type
_entity_poly.pdbx_seq_one_letter_code
_entity_poly.pdbx_strand_id
1 'polypeptide(L)'
;INPDVSFLEQIESFLKETEKLGRSGLMHHWVMIRPWDNALLGLIGFDHVTRTIQAEWNLGYWVRSSAQQHGLARKSINSTLEWLGAINEVIVELKVDPLNTAGLKTVLQTVSNWNGERSISGDSAVTVAGVRTLHHCHLIKTGPKMS
;
A
#
# COMPACT_ATOMS: atom_id res chain seq x y z
N ILE A 1 -0.16 14.51 -9.90
CA ILE A 1 1.04 14.61 -10.75
C ILE A 1 1.14 16.04 -11.27
N ASN A 2 2.27 16.68 -11.05
CA ASN A 2 2.54 17.99 -11.60
C ASN A 2 2.87 17.86 -13.09
N PRO A 3 2.06 18.45 -14.02
CA PRO A 3 2.29 18.31 -15.45
C PRO A 3 3.57 18.97 -15.96
N ASP A 4 4.15 19.90 -15.17
CA ASP A 4 5.38 20.62 -15.53
C ASP A 4 6.66 19.85 -15.19
N VAL A 5 6.53 18.69 -14.53
CA VAL A 5 7.65 17.84 -14.11
C VAL A 5 7.49 16.47 -14.75
N SER A 6 8.57 15.92 -15.33
CA SER A 6 8.52 14.60 -15.95
C SER A 6 8.16 13.52 -14.92
N PHE A 7 7.52 12.46 -15.37
CA PHE A 7 7.16 11.30 -14.53
C PHE A 7 8.39 10.69 -13.85
N LEU A 8 9.51 10.60 -14.57
CA LEU A 8 10.76 10.08 -14.02
C LEU A 8 11.30 10.95 -12.89
N GLU A 9 11.31 12.28 -13.06
CA GLU A 9 11.74 13.21 -12.01
C GLU A 9 10.87 13.13 -10.77
N GLN A 10 9.56 12.96 -10.94
CA GLN A 10 8.62 12.79 -9.84
C GLN A 10 8.89 11.51 -9.05
N ILE A 11 9.18 10.41 -9.74
CA ILE A 11 9.56 9.14 -9.10
C ILE A 11 10.90 9.28 -8.38
N GLU A 12 11.89 9.90 -8.98
CA GLU A 12 13.20 10.12 -8.33
C GLU A 12 13.05 10.95 -7.04
N SER A 13 12.26 12.02 -7.09
CA SER A 13 11.98 12.84 -5.90
C SER A 13 11.26 12.04 -4.82
N PHE A 14 10.26 11.26 -5.19
CA PHE A 14 9.53 10.38 -4.29
C PHE A 14 10.47 9.36 -3.62
N LEU A 15 11.31 8.69 -4.39
CA LEU A 15 12.25 7.69 -3.86
C LEU A 15 13.28 8.30 -2.90
N LYS A 16 13.79 9.48 -3.18
CA LYS A 16 14.72 10.20 -2.28
C LYS A 16 14.05 10.54 -0.95
N GLU A 17 12.83 11.04 -1.00
CA GLU A 17 12.07 11.37 0.19
C GLU A 17 11.73 10.13 1.01
N THR A 18 11.27 9.07 0.37
CA THR A 18 10.93 7.80 1.04
C THR A 18 12.15 7.13 1.65
N GLU A 19 13.32 7.22 1.01
CA GLU A 19 14.57 6.72 1.58
C GLU A 19 14.93 7.44 2.88
N LYS A 20 14.81 8.76 2.89
CA LYS A 20 15.06 9.58 4.08
C LYS A 20 14.11 9.22 5.23
N LEU A 21 12.81 9.11 4.94
CA LEU A 21 11.79 8.74 5.93
C LEU A 21 11.93 7.29 6.37
N GLY A 22 12.35 6.40 5.48
CA GLY A 22 12.62 5.00 5.81
C GLY A 22 13.73 4.83 6.84
N ARG A 23 14.79 5.63 6.76
CA ARG A 23 15.86 5.65 7.76
C ARG A 23 15.38 6.09 9.14
N SER A 24 14.33 6.91 9.21
CA SER A 24 13.72 7.32 10.48
C SER A 24 12.76 6.28 11.06
N GLY A 25 12.44 5.21 10.32
CA GLY A 25 11.51 4.17 10.75
C GLY A 25 10.03 4.53 10.60
N LEU A 26 9.72 5.64 9.92
CA LEU A 26 8.34 6.12 9.73
C LEU A 26 7.69 5.59 8.45
N MET A 27 8.46 4.95 7.58
CA MET A 27 8.01 4.55 6.26
C MET A 27 8.88 3.42 5.72
N HIS A 28 8.26 2.44 5.06
CA HIS A 28 8.96 1.37 4.35
C HIS A 28 8.37 1.25 2.96
N HIS A 29 9.16 1.56 1.94
CA HIS A 29 8.70 1.56 0.55
C HIS A 29 9.59 0.71 -0.33
N TRP A 30 8.98 0.04 -1.30
CA TRP A 30 9.65 -0.79 -2.30
C TRP A 30 9.16 -0.45 -3.69
N VAL A 31 10.02 -0.70 -4.66
CA VAL A 31 9.66 -0.67 -6.08
C VAL A 31 9.41 -2.10 -6.57
N MET A 32 8.45 -2.25 -7.45
CA MET A 32 8.23 -3.50 -8.19
C MET A 32 8.92 -3.36 -9.54
N ILE A 33 9.93 -4.18 -9.79
CA ILE A 33 10.69 -4.12 -11.04
C ILE A 33 10.62 -5.45 -11.79
N ARG A 34 10.66 -5.34 -13.12
CA ARG A 34 10.73 -6.53 -13.97
C ARG A 34 12.20 -6.94 -14.08
N PRO A 35 12.57 -8.19 -13.73
CA PRO A 35 13.99 -8.53 -13.54
C PRO A 35 14.84 -8.55 -14.81
N TRP A 36 14.24 -8.78 -15.98
CA TRP A 36 15.03 -8.89 -17.22
C TRP A 36 15.37 -7.54 -17.88
N ASP A 37 14.69 -6.44 -17.51
CA ASP A 37 14.95 -5.12 -18.07
C ASP A 37 14.88 -3.98 -17.06
N ASN A 38 14.69 -4.29 -15.77
CA ASN A 38 14.54 -3.33 -14.68
C ASN A 38 13.43 -2.30 -14.88
N ALA A 39 12.42 -2.62 -15.70
CA ALA A 39 11.28 -1.74 -15.88
C ALA A 39 10.50 -1.58 -14.56
N LEU A 40 10.14 -0.35 -14.23
CA LEU A 40 9.31 -0.05 -13.06
C LEU A 40 7.87 -0.49 -13.33
N LEU A 41 7.36 -1.44 -12.55
CA LEU A 41 6.00 -1.96 -12.66
C LEU A 41 5.05 -1.36 -11.62
N GLY A 42 5.56 -0.91 -10.49
CA GLY A 42 4.75 -0.33 -9.44
C GLY A 42 5.54 0.04 -8.19
N LEU A 43 4.81 0.53 -7.21
CA LEU A 43 5.31 0.93 -5.91
C LEU A 43 4.41 0.32 -4.83
N ILE A 44 5.00 -0.04 -3.70
CA ILE A 44 4.25 -0.53 -2.54
C ILE A 44 4.96 -0.09 -1.27
N GLY A 45 4.19 0.23 -0.23
CA GLY A 45 4.84 0.64 1.01
C GLY A 45 3.90 0.78 2.19
N PHE A 46 4.53 0.90 3.35
CA PHE A 46 3.88 1.15 4.63
C PHE A 46 4.26 2.54 5.13
N ASP A 47 3.25 3.31 5.52
CA ASP A 47 3.42 4.58 6.22
C ASP A 47 2.94 4.41 7.67
N HIS A 48 3.74 4.89 8.63
CA HIS A 48 3.37 4.83 10.03
C HIS A 48 2.14 5.69 10.31
N VAL A 49 1.14 5.11 10.98
CA VAL A 49 -0.12 5.78 11.28
C VAL A 49 -0.09 6.33 12.69
N THR A 50 -0.26 7.65 12.83
CA THR A 50 -0.30 8.34 14.11
C THR A 50 -1.67 8.91 14.46
N ARG A 51 -2.61 8.93 13.49
CA ARG A 51 -3.95 9.55 13.61
C ARG A 51 -5.00 8.66 14.27
N THR A 52 -4.71 7.38 14.45
CA THR A 52 -5.64 6.40 15.02
C THR A 52 -4.89 5.36 15.84
N ILE A 53 -5.60 4.74 16.79
CA ILE A 53 -5.09 3.61 17.57
C ILE A 53 -5.48 2.27 16.95
N GLN A 54 -6.28 2.26 15.87
CA GLN A 54 -6.75 1.01 15.24
C GLN A 54 -5.67 0.30 14.44
N ALA A 55 -4.73 1.05 13.86
CA ALA A 55 -3.69 0.52 13.01
C ALA A 55 -2.35 1.23 13.28
N GLU A 56 -1.27 0.50 13.11
CA GLU A 56 0.09 1.04 13.22
C GLU A 56 0.63 1.48 11.86
N TRP A 57 0.20 0.83 10.80
CA TRP A 57 0.69 1.07 9.44
C TRP A 57 -0.46 1.19 8.44
N ASN A 58 -0.27 2.07 7.46
CA ASN A 58 -1.13 2.15 6.28
C ASN A 58 -0.37 1.54 5.11
N LEU A 59 -0.98 0.57 4.44
CA LEU A 59 -0.44 -0.03 3.23
C LEU A 59 -1.01 0.68 2.00
N GLY A 60 -0.14 1.22 1.17
CA GLY A 60 -0.48 1.81 -0.11
C GLY A 60 0.30 1.13 -1.24
N TYR A 61 -0.29 1.07 -2.41
CA TYR A 61 0.37 0.52 -3.59
C TYR A 61 -0.15 1.14 -4.88
N TRP A 62 0.68 1.06 -5.91
CA TRP A 62 0.33 1.46 -7.25
C TRP A 62 0.97 0.49 -8.23
N VAL A 63 0.25 0.06 -9.25
CA VAL A 63 0.74 -0.81 -10.31
C VAL A 63 0.46 -0.16 -11.66
N ARG A 64 1.50 -0.09 -12.50
CA ARG A 64 1.40 0.41 -13.88
C ARG A 64 0.26 -0.31 -14.58
N SER A 65 -0.54 0.41 -15.38
CA SER A 65 -1.70 -0.16 -16.08
C SER A 65 -1.34 -1.37 -16.96
N SER A 66 -0.19 -1.34 -17.63
CA SER A 66 0.29 -2.46 -18.45
C SER A 66 0.69 -3.71 -17.65
N ALA A 67 0.90 -3.57 -16.34
CA ALA A 67 1.29 -4.66 -15.45
C ALA A 67 0.14 -5.14 -14.54
N GLN A 68 -1.03 -4.55 -14.66
CA GLN A 68 -2.21 -4.92 -13.87
C GLN A 68 -2.81 -6.26 -14.33
N GLN A 69 -3.63 -6.88 -13.47
CA GLN A 69 -4.36 -8.13 -13.73
C GLN A 69 -3.48 -9.38 -13.89
N HIS A 70 -2.24 -9.33 -13.43
CA HIS A 70 -1.32 -10.47 -13.41
C HIS A 70 -0.98 -10.96 -11.99
N GLY A 71 -1.74 -10.51 -10.99
CA GLY A 71 -1.53 -10.89 -9.59
C GLY A 71 -0.33 -10.22 -8.92
N LEU A 72 0.30 -9.22 -9.56
CA LEU A 72 1.48 -8.54 -9.02
C LEU A 72 1.17 -7.80 -7.72
N ALA A 73 0.06 -7.04 -7.67
CA ALA A 73 -0.34 -6.32 -6.47
C ALA A 73 -0.55 -7.28 -5.29
N ARG A 74 -1.31 -8.36 -5.50
CA ARG A 74 -1.59 -9.35 -4.45
C ARG A 74 -0.32 -10.03 -3.94
N LYS A 75 0.57 -10.45 -4.83
CA LYS A 75 1.85 -11.07 -4.44
C LYS A 75 2.72 -10.10 -3.65
N SER A 76 2.81 -8.85 -4.09
CA SER A 76 3.58 -7.82 -3.41
C SER A 76 3.00 -7.49 -2.03
N ILE A 77 1.68 -7.39 -1.92
CA ILE A 77 1.00 -7.17 -0.65
C ILE A 77 1.31 -8.32 0.32
N ASN A 78 1.14 -9.56 -0.11
CA ASN A 78 1.40 -10.72 0.74
C ASN A 78 2.86 -10.76 1.22
N SER A 79 3.82 -10.52 0.33
CA SER A 79 5.24 -10.52 0.68
C SER A 79 5.59 -9.41 1.67
N THR A 80 5.06 -8.21 1.49
CA THR A 80 5.33 -7.08 2.38
C THR A 80 4.67 -7.25 3.75
N LEU A 81 3.46 -7.82 3.79
CA LEU A 81 2.79 -8.14 5.06
C LEU A 81 3.56 -9.21 5.86
N GLU A 82 4.06 -10.25 5.20
CA GLU A 82 4.91 -11.26 5.83
C GLU A 82 6.19 -10.65 6.38
N TRP A 83 6.82 -9.77 5.63
CA TRP A 83 8.02 -9.05 6.07
C TRP A 83 7.75 -8.20 7.31
N LEU A 84 6.68 -7.42 7.30
CA LEU A 84 6.32 -6.53 8.41
C LEU A 84 6.03 -7.30 9.68
N GLY A 85 5.33 -8.43 9.57
CA GLY A 85 4.94 -9.28 10.70
C GLY A 85 5.99 -10.30 11.13
N ALA A 86 7.20 -10.27 10.55
CA ALA A 86 8.19 -11.32 10.79
C ALA A 86 8.68 -11.39 12.24
N ILE A 87 8.73 -10.27 12.93
CA ILE A 87 9.25 -10.17 14.31
C ILE A 87 8.14 -9.95 15.32
N ASN A 88 7.25 -9.00 15.06
CA ASN A 88 6.17 -8.64 15.98
C ASN A 88 4.82 -8.64 15.28
N GLU A 89 3.76 -8.87 16.06
CA GLU A 89 2.41 -8.70 15.59
C GLU A 89 2.10 -7.20 15.39
N VAL A 90 1.57 -6.85 14.22
CA VAL A 90 1.18 -5.48 13.88
C VAL A 90 -0.17 -5.46 13.19
N ILE A 91 -0.87 -4.34 13.28
CA ILE A 91 -2.14 -4.10 12.59
C ILE A 91 -1.90 -3.11 11.46
N VAL A 92 -2.35 -3.47 10.27
CA VAL A 92 -2.20 -2.71 9.04
C VAL A 92 -3.58 -2.31 8.53
N GLU A 93 -3.73 -1.05 8.13
CA GLU A 93 -4.92 -0.60 7.42
C GLU A 93 -4.67 -0.57 5.91
N LEU A 94 -5.69 -0.95 5.14
CA LEU A 94 -5.74 -0.76 3.70
C LEU A 94 -6.99 0.07 3.39
N LYS A 95 -6.81 1.18 2.69
CA LYS A 95 -7.91 2.04 2.29
C LYS A 95 -8.09 1.96 0.78
N VAL A 96 -9.30 1.82 0.34
CA VAL A 96 -9.64 1.71 -1.07
C VAL A 96 -10.89 2.51 -1.40
N ASP A 97 -10.87 3.18 -2.55
CA ASP A 97 -12.07 3.76 -3.14
C ASP A 97 -12.97 2.61 -3.62
N PRO A 98 -14.21 2.48 -3.09
CA PRO A 98 -15.11 1.39 -3.47
C PRO A 98 -15.54 1.45 -4.94
N LEU A 99 -15.37 2.58 -5.62
CA LEU A 99 -15.63 2.71 -7.05
C LEU A 99 -14.46 2.18 -7.89
N ASN A 100 -13.28 2.02 -7.31
CA ASN A 100 -12.16 1.35 -7.96
C ASN A 100 -12.35 -0.17 -7.87
N THR A 101 -13.03 -0.74 -8.87
CA THR A 101 -13.44 -2.16 -8.87
C THR A 101 -12.25 -3.11 -8.74
N ALA A 102 -11.17 -2.88 -9.49
CA ALA A 102 -9.98 -3.73 -9.45
C ALA A 102 -9.26 -3.62 -8.10
N GLY A 103 -9.12 -2.41 -7.57
CA GLY A 103 -8.52 -2.17 -6.25
C GLY A 103 -9.33 -2.79 -5.13
N LEU A 104 -10.64 -2.64 -5.17
CA LEU A 104 -11.54 -3.24 -4.18
C LEU A 104 -11.44 -4.76 -4.18
N LYS A 105 -11.42 -5.38 -5.35
CA LYS A 105 -11.24 -6.84 -5.49
C LYS A 105 -9.94 -7.32 -4.85
N THR A 106 -8.83 -6.63 -5.11
CA THR A 106 -7.52 -6.94 -4.54
C THR A 106 -7.54 -6.82 -3.01
N VAL A 107 -8.10 -5.75 -2.48
CA VAL A 107 -8.21 -5.53 -1.03
C VAL A 107 -9.08 -6.59 -0.38
N LEU A 108 -10.24 -6.91 -0.93
CA LEU A 108 -11.14 -7.92 -0.38
C LEU A 108 -10.51 -9.32 -0.39
N GLN A 109 -9.78 -9.67 -1.44
CA GLN A 109 -9.04 -10.94 -1.48
C GLN A 109 -7.95 -10.99 -0.40
N THR A 110 -7.23 -9.89 -0.20
CA THR A 110 -6.21 -9.79 0.83
C THR A 110 -6.82 -9.92 2.23
N VAL A 111 -7.91 -9.21 2.48
CA VAL A 111 -8.63 -9.29 3.76
C VAL A 111 -9.08 -10.73 4.04
N SER A 112 -9.63 -11.42 3.04
CA SER A 112 -10.03 -12.82 3.16
C SER A 112 -8.85 -13.75 3.48
N ASN A 113 -7.73 -13.59 2.79
CA ASN A 113 -6.54 -14.42 2.98
C ASN A 113 -5.88 -14.23 4.35
N TRP A 114 -5.99 -13.05 4.91
CA TRP A 114 -5.36 -12.69 6.18
C TRP A 114 -6.34 -12.64 7.36
N ASN A 115 -7.57 -13.10 7.18
CA ASN A 115 -8.64 -13.05 8.18
C ASN A 115 -8.84 -11.63 8.75
N GLY A 116 -8.76 -10.64 7.86
CA GLY A 116 -8.97 -9.24 8.22
C GLY A 116 -10.44 -8.88 8.33
N GLU A 117 -10.69 -7.62 8.61
CA GLU A 117 -12.06 -7.12 8.81
C GLU A 117 -12.25 -5.72 8.24
N ARG A 118 -13.49 -5.39 7.94
CA ARG A 118 -13.92 -4.05 7.56
C ARG A 118 -14.00 -3.15 8.79
N SER A 119 -13.43 -1.96 8.73
CA SER A 119 -13.50 -0.98 9.81
C SER A 119 -14.18 0.31 9.31
N ILE A 120 -15.48 0.42 9.55
CA ILE A 120 -16.25 1.60 9.13
C ILE A 120 -15.74 2.87 9.82
N SER A 121 -15.34 2.79 11.08
CA SER A 121 -14.80 3.94 11.82
C SER A 121 -13.46 4.44 11.26
N GLY A 122 -12.76 3.62 10.49
CA GLY A 122 -11.52 3.99 9.82
C GLY A 122 -11.71 4.62 8.44
N ASP A 123 -12.94 4.66 7.92
CA ASP A 123 -13.21 5.27 6.61
C ASP A 123 -12.81 6.74 6.61
N SER A 124 -12.27 7.20 5.50
CA SER A 124 -11.86 8.60 5.36
C SER A 124 -12.13 9.13 3.98
N ALA A 125 -12.46 10.42 3.91
CA ALA A 125 -12.54 11.13 2.66
C ALA A 125 -11.15 11.49 2.17
N VAL A 126 -10.89 11.19 0.89
CA VAL A 126 -9.62 11.49 0.22
C VAL A 126 -9.92 12.39 -0.97
N THR A 127 -9.16 13.46 -1.11
CA THR A 127 -9.29 14.37 -2.26
C THR A 127 -8.16 14.09 -3.25
N VAL A 128 -8.53 13.70 -4.46
CA VAL A 128 -7.59 13.48 -5.56
C VAL A 128 -8.08 14.29 -6.76
N ALA A 129 -7.21 15.13 -7.29
CA ALA A 129 -7.52 16.03 -8.42
C ALA A 129 -8.80 16.86 -8.21
N GLY A 130 -9.01 17.36 -6.99
CA GLY A 130 -10.17 18.17 -6.63
C GLY A 130 -11.45 17.38 -6.35
N VAL A 131 -11.44 16.06 -6.52
CA VAL A 131 -12.59 15.18 -6.26
C VAL A 131 -12.42 14.51 -4.90
N ARG A 132 -13.44 14.68 -4.04
CA ARG A 132 -13.49 14.08 -2.71
C ARG A 132 -14.26 12.76 -2.76
N THR A 133 -13.60 11.65 -2.41
CA THR A 133 -14.20 10.32 -2.37
C THR A 133 -14.03 9.67 -1.00
N LEU A 134 -15.04 8.91 -0.57
CA LEU A 134 -14.94 8.14 0.66
C LEU A 134 -14.20 6.84 0.38
N HIS A 135 -13.06 6.64 1.06
CA HIS A 135 -12.31 5.40 0.99
C HIS A 135 -12.71 4.49 2.14
N HIS A 136 -12.96 3.23 1.84
CA HIS A 136 -13.27 2.21 2.82
C HIS A 136 -11.99 1.68 3.47
N CYS A 137 -12.01 1.58 4.80
CA CYS A 137 -10.90 1.07 5.59
C CYS A 137 -11.09 -0.41 5.90
N HIS A 138 -10.01 -1.17 5.74
CA HIS A 138 -9.92 -2.58 6.12
C HIS A 138 -8.71 -2.78 7.02
N LEU A 139 -8.83 -3.65 8.01
CA LEU A 139 -7.76 -3.93 8.96
C LEU A 139 -7.29 -5.37 8.80
N ILE A 140 -5.98 -5.53 8.80
CA ILE A 140 -5.31 -6.82 8.74
C ILE A 140 -4.30 -6.91 9.87
N LYS A 141 -4.26 -8.05 10.54
CA LYS A 141 -3.25 -8.36 11.53
C LYS A 141 -2.22 -9.29 10.90
N THR A 142 -0.95 -8.93 10.99
CA THR A 142 0.16 -9.79 10.57
C THR A 142 1.09 -10.00 11.75
N GLY A 143 1.74 -11.15 11.81
CA GLY A 143 2.62 -11.50 12.91
C GLY A 143 3.50 -12.68 12.56
N PRO A 144 4.43 -13.05 13.49
CA PRO A 144 5.31 -14.19 13.27
C PRO A 144 4.54 -15.46 13.03
N LYS A 145 4.97 -16.24 12.03
CA LYS A 145 4.39 -17.56 11.77
C LYS A 145 4.74 -18.49 12.92
N MET A 146 3.73 -19.16 13.45
CA MET A 146 3.92 -20.24 14.41
C MET A 146 4.53 -21.45 13.68
N SER A 147 5.69 -21.85 14.11
CA SER A 147 6.34 -23.06 13.57
C SER A 147 5.72 -24.33 14.15
#